data_dd5c1bc2165cfb2bb3577befdfd2d108
#
_entry.id   dd5c1bc2165cfb2bb3577befdfd2d108
#
_cell.length_a   1.000
_cell.length_b   1.000
_cell.length_c   1.000
_cell.angle_alpha   90.00
_cell.angle_beta   90.00
_cell.angle_gamma   90.00
#
_symmetry.space_group_name_H-M   'P 1'
#
loop_
_entity.id
_entity.type
_entity.pdbx_description
1 polymer ?
#
loop_
_entity_poly.entity_id
_entity_poly.type
_entity_poly.pdbx_seq_one_letter_code
_entity_poly.pdbx_strand_id
1 'polypeptide(L)'
;MLPVKIIEAMRPAQWTKNFFIFAALVFSRKFFDWPSFLKVAEAFLLYCLLTGSLYLFNDFMDLKEDRAHPIKCRRPLASGAISPGLALIIFSVGSLAALLWALALNSPFFLITAVYFMLPVSYSLQL
;
A
#
# COMPACT_ATOMS: atom_id res chain seq x y z
N MET A 1 3.21 20.20 -6.35
CA MET A 1 1.90 20.16 -5.69
C MET A 1 1.85 18.94 -4.76
N LEU A 2 1.48 19.14 -3.50
CA LEU A 2 1.57 18.09 -2.46
C LEU A 2 0.74 16.84 -2.74
N PRO A 3 -0.56 16.95 -3.17
CA PRO A 3 -1.34 15.73 -3.44
C PRO A 3 -0.71 14.85 -4.52
N VAL A 4 -0.14 15.44 -5.56
CA VAL A 4 0.55 14.68 -6.62
C VAL A 4 1.78 13.98 -6.06
N LYS A 5 2.53 14.65 -5.18
CA LYS A 5 3.74 14.07 -4.57
C LYS A 5 3.39 12.91 -3.64
N ILE A 6 2.27 12.99 -2.92
CA ILE A 6 1.81 11.88 -2.08
C ILE A 6 1.49 10.66 -2.94
N ILE A 7 0.74 10.86 -4.03
CA ILE A 7 0.40 9.76 -4.95
C ILE A 7 1.66 9.17 -5.56
N GLU A 8 2.62 10.02 -5.97
CA GLU A 8 3.90 9.56 -6.52
C GLU A 8 4.65 8.69 -5.52
N ALA A 9 4.68 9.08 -4.24
CA ALA A 9 5.34 8.31 -3.20
C ALA A 9 4.67 6.96 -2.97
N MET A 10 3.35 6.85 -3.18
CA MET A 10 2.62 5.60 -3.05
C MET A 10 2.84 4.66 -4.23
N ARG A 11 3.55 5.10 -5.27
CA ARG A 11 4.00 4.30 -6.42
C ARG A 11 2.86 3.60 -7.15
N PRO A 12 1.96 4.34 -7.83
CA PRO A 12 0.82 3.74 -8.53
C PRO A 12 1.23 2.67 -9.56
N ALA A 13 2.40 2.81 -10.18
CA ALA A 13 2.89 1.83 -11.15
C ALA A 13 3.05 0.43 -10.53
N GLN A 14 3.30 0.36 -9.22
CA GLN A 14 3.42 -0.92 -8.52
C GLN A 14 2.06 -1.53 -8.17
N TRP A 15 1.00 -0.73 -8.22
CA TRP A 15 -0.35 -1.21 -7.87
C TRP A 15 -0.86 -2.22 -8.88
N THR A 16 -0.30 -2.27 -10.10
CA THR A 16 -0.69 -3.26 -11.11
C THR A 16 -0.51 -4.68 -10.60
N LYS A 17 0.42 -4.91 -9.68
CA LYS A 17 0.63 -6.22 -9.06
C LYS A 17 -0.59 -6.68 -8.27
N ASN A 18 -1.44 -5.76 -7.83
CA ASN A 18 -2.64 -6.10 -7.08
C ASN A 18 -3.74 -6.67 -7.96
N PHE A 19 -3.60 -6.61 -9.28
CA PHE A 19 -4.54 -7.25 -10.21
C PHE A 19 -4.58 -8.77 -10.06
N PHE A 20 -3.61 -9.37 -9.38
CA PHE A 20 -3.68 -10.79 -9.04
C PHE A 20 -4.95 -11.17 -8.28
N ILE A 21 -5.55 -10.22 -7.54
CA ILE A 21 -6.81 -10.45 -6.84
C ILE A 21 -7.92 -10.80 -7.83
N PHE A 22 -7.92 -10.15 -9.00
CA PHE A 22 -8.90 -10.44 -10.06
C PHE A 22 -8.66 -11.80 -10.71
N ALA A 23 -7.43 -12.31 -10.71
CA ALA A 23 -7.14 -13.64 -11.21
C ALA A 23 -7.91 -14.70 -10.42
N ALA A 24 -7.97 -14.57 -9.10
CA ALA A 24 -8.76 -15.47 -8.26
C ALA A 24 -10.23 -15.46 -8.65
N LEU A 25 -10.78 -14.29 -8.98
CA LEU A 25 -12.17 -14.15 -9.44
C LEU A 25 -12.40 -14.90 -10.75
N VAL A 26 -11.47 -14.74 -11.71
CA VAL A 26 -11.57 -15.41 -13.02
C VAL A 26 -11.52 -16.93 -12.84
N PHE A 27 -10.57 -17.43 -12.05
CA PHE A 27 -10.41 -18.88 -11.83
C PHE A 27 -11.57 -19.48 -11.06
N SER A 28 -12.27 -18.68 -10.23
CA SER A 28 -13.46 -19.16 -9.51
C SER A 28 -14.70 -19.22 -10.40
N ARG A 29 -14.61 -18.74 -11.66
CA ARG A 29 -15.72 -18.66 -12.61
C ARG A 29 -16.85 -17.74 -12.13
N LYS A 30 -16.56 -16.78 -11.23
CA LYS A 30 -17.54 -15.83 -10.71
C LYS A 30 -17.36 -14.42 -11.26
N PHE A 31 -16.64 -14.29 -12.39
CA PHE A 31 -16.33 -12.99 -12.98
C PHE A 31 -17.59 -12.17 -13.27
N PHE A 32 -18.68 -12.86 -13.74
CA PHE A 32 -19.94 -12.20 -14.05
C PHE A 32 -20.92 -12.16 -12.86
N ASP A 33 -20.51 -12.68 -11.70
CA ASP A 33 -21.30 -12.55 -10.48
C ASP A 33 -21.03 -11.17 -9.87
N TRP A 34 -22.01 -10.27 -9.98
CA TRP A 34 -21.82 -8.87 -9.60
C TRP A 34 -21.36 -8.68 -8.14
N PRO A 35 -21.99 -9.36 -7.13
CA PRO A 35 -21.50 -9.22 -5.75
C PRO A 35 -20.06 -9.68 -5.57
N SER A 36 -19.64 -10.77 -6.23
CA SER A 36 -18.26 -11.25 -6.15
C SER A 36 -17.29 -10.28 -6.79
N PHE A 37 -17.65 -9.73 -7.96
CA PHE A 37 -16.86 -8.73 -8.65
C PHE A 37 -16.65 -7.49 -7.79
N LEU A 38 -17.71 -7.00 -7.14
CA LEU A 38 -17.61 -5.83 -6.28
C LEU A 38 -16.68 -6.07 -5.10
N LYS A 39 -16.75 -7.24 -4.47
CA LYS A 39 -15.87 -7.57 -3.35
C LYS A 39 -14.41 -7.62 -3.77
N VAL A 40 -14.13 -8.19 -4.94
CA VAL A 40 -12.76 -8.26 -5.46
C VAL A 40 -12.27 -6.87 -5.84
N ALA A 41 -13.13 -6.03 -6.41
CA ALA A 41 -12.77 -4.65 -6.73
C ALA A 41 -12.44 -3.87 -5.45
N GLU A 42 -13.22 -4.04 -4.38
CA GLU A 42 -12.93 -3.42 -3.08
C GLU A 42 -11.60 -3.93 -2.53
N ALA A 43 -11.34 -5.23 -2.61
CA ALA A 43 -10.07 -5.80 -2.14
C ALA A 43 -8.89 -5.25 -2.92
N PHE A 44 -9.04 -5.05 -4.23
CA PHE A 44 -8.01 -4.44 -5.07
C PHE A 44 -7.70 -3.01 -4.60
N LEU A 45 -8.74 -2.19 -4.42
CA LEU A 45 -8.57 -0.81 -3.98
C LEU A 45 -7.96 -0.75 -2.58
N LEU A 46 -8.40 -1.63 -1.70
CA LEU A 46 -7.85 -1.76 -0.34
C LEU A 46 -6.36 -2.08 -0.38
N TYR A 47 -5.94 -3.02 -1.21
CA TYR A 47 -4.53 -3.36 -1.34
C TYR A 47 -3.73 -2.24 -2.01
N CYS A 48 -4.31 -1.47 -2.91
CA CYS A 48 -3.64 -0.28 -3.45
C CYS A 48 -3.34 0.73 -2.34
N LEU A 49 -4.31 0.96 -1.46
CA LEU A 49 -4.11 1.85 -0.31
C LEU A 49 -3.06 1.28 0.64
N LEU A 50 -3.13 -0.01 0.94
CA LEU A 50 -2.21 -0.66 1.87
C LEU A 50 -0.77 -0.66 1.33
N THR A 51 -0.57 -1.08 0.07
CA THR A 51 0.77 -1.11 -0.52
C THR A 51 1.34 0.29 -0.69
N GLY A 52 0.52 1.27 -1.06
CA GLY A 52 0.96 2.65 -1.14
C GLY A 52 1.43 3.17 0.21
N SER A 53 0.69 2.85 1.27
CA SER A 53 1.06 3.23 2.64
C SER A 53 2.36 2.55 3.06
N LEU A 54 2.55 1.28 2.70
CA LEU A 54 3.78 0.54 3.00
C LEU A 54 5.00 1.15 2.27
N TYR A 55 4.83 1.62 1.03
CA TYR A 55 5.91 2.30 0.33
C TYR A 55 6.31 3.60 1.03
N LEU A 56 5.35 4.34 1.56
CA LEU A 56 5.66 5.54 2.34
C LEU A 56 6.48 5.19 3.59
N PHE A 57 6.10 4.12 4.28
CA PHE A 57 6.83 3.66 5.46
C PHE A 57 8.24 3.23 5.08
N ASN A 58 8.40 2.48 3.99
CA ASN A 58 9.70 2.04 3.52
C ASN A 58 10.58 3.24 3.17
N ASP A 59 10.05 4.23 2.47
CA ASP A 59 10.79 5.44 2.13
C ASP A 59 11.16 6.25 3.37
N PHE A 60 10.30 6.24 4.40
CA PHE A 60 10.63 6.87 5.67
C PHE A 60 11.80 6.17 6.35
N MET A 61 11.80 4.83 6.38
CA MET A 61 12.88 4.07 7.01
C MET A 61 14.20 4.22 6.27
N ASP A 62 14.15 4.37 4.94
CA ASP A 62 15.35 4.50 4.09
C ASP A 62 15.73 5.96 3.81
N LEU A 63 15.12 6.91 4.51
CA LEU A 63 15.27 8.33 4.20
C LEU A 63 16.72 8.80 4.14
N LYS A 64 17.52 8.40 5.11
CA LYS A 64 18.92 8.81 5.21
C LYS A 64 19.74 8.27 4.04
N GLU A 65 19.57 6.99 3.73
CA GLU A 65 20.26 6.33 2.62
C GLU A 65 19.79 6.88 1.28
N ASP A 66 18.50 7.15 1.11
CA ASP A 66 17.94 7.68 -0.11
C ASP A 66 18.48 9.09 -0.41
N ARG A 67 18.64 9.93 0.61
CA ARG A 67 19.18 11.27 0.44
C ARG A 67 20.63 11.26 -0.06
N ALA A 68 21.39 10.23 0.31
CA ALA A 68 22.77 10.06 -0.11
C ALA A 68 22.90 9.37 -1.47
N HIS A 69 21.81 8.83 -2.01
CA HIS A 69 21.83 8.07 -3.27
C HIS A 69 21.67 9.01 -4.47
N PRO A 70 22.45 8.83 -5.56
CA PRO A 70 22.39 9.75 -6.73
C PRO A 70 21.02 9.82 -7.42
N ILE A 71 20.26 8.72 -7.39
CA ILE A 71 18.96 8.64 -8.07
C ILE A 71 17.83 8.71 -7.05
N LYS A 72 17.93 7.95 -5.96
CA LYS A 72 16.86 7.85 -4.96
C LYS A 72 16.62 9.15 -4.20
N CYS A 73 17.58 10.08 -4.20
CA CYS A 73 17.40 11.39 -3.58
C CYS A 73 16.29 12.21 -4.24
N ARG A 74 15.82 11.80 -5.42
CA ARG A 74 14.70 12.44 -6.12
C ARG A 74 13.33 11.98 -5.64
N ARG A 75 13.27 10.92 -4.82
CA ARG A 75 12.00 10.46 -4.26
C ARG A 75 11.33 11.56 -3.45
N PRO A 76 9.98 11.61 -3.41
CA PRO A 76 9.29 12.72 -2.74
C PRO A 76 9.72 12.95 -1.28
N LEU A 77 9.94 11.89 -0.52
CA LEU A 77 10.41 12.02 0.87
C LEU A 77 11.86 12.49 0.93
N ALA A 78 12.74 11.86 0.16
CA ALA A 78 14.17 12.18 0.16
C ALA A 78 14.43 13.60 -0.32
N SER A 79 13.67 14.07 -1.31
CA SER A 79 13.80 15.41 -1.85
C SER A 79 13.25 16.51 -0.96
N GLY A 80 12.48 16.15 0.08
CA GLY A 80 11.83 17.10 0.96
C GLY A 80 10.46 17.57 0.50
N ALA A 81 9.94 17.03 -0.61
CA ALA A 81 8.60 17.38 -1.09
C ALA A 81 7.50 16.95 -0.11
N ILE A 82 7.74 15.88 0.64
CA ILE A 82 6.85 15.39 1.69
C ILE A 82 7.67 15.34 2.98
N SER A 83 7.13 15.89 4.08
CA SER A 83 7.82 15.82 5.37
C SER A 83 7.74 14.39 5.93
N PRO A 84 8.77 13.95 6.68
CA PRO A 84 8.72 12.63 7.32
C PRO A 84 7.53 12.46 8.25
N GLY A 85 7.14 13.51 8.98
CA GLY A 85 5.98 13.46 9.87
C GLY A 85 4.69 13.21 9.11
N LEU A 86 4.50 13.90 7.97
CA LEU A 86 3.33 13.69 7.12
C LEU A 86 3.30 12.27 6.55
N ALA A 87 4.46 11.74 6.15
CA ALA A 87 4.54 10.38 5.64
C ALA A 87 4.11 9.35 6.68
N LEU A 88 4.52 9.53 7.94
CA LEU A 88 4.09 8.65 9.03
C LEU A 88 2.59 8.75 9.31
N ILE A 89 2.03 9.96 9.24
CA ILE A 89 0.59 10.14 9.42
C ILE A 89 -0.18 9.42 8.32
N ILE A 90 0.22 9.60 7.07
CA ILE A 90 -0.44 8.96 5.93
C ILE A 90 -0.31 7.45 6.00
N PHE A 91 0.88 6.94 6.34
CA PHE A 91 1.09 5.51 6.54
C PHE A 91 0.17 4.97 7.62
N SER A 92 0.11 5.62 8.77
CA SER A 92 -0.68 5.14 9.91
C SER A 92 -2.17 5.16 9.58
N VAL A 93 -2.69 6.27 9.05
CA VAL A 93 -4.10 6.40 8.71
C VAL A 93 -4.48 5.47 7.57
N GLY A 94 -3.67 5.43 6.51
CA GLY A 94 -3.94 4.57 5.35
C GLY A 94 -3.92 3.10 5.69
N SER A 95 -2.94 2.66 6.48
CA SER A 95 -2.83 1.27 6.91
C SER A 95 -3.98 0.87 7.82
N LEU A 96 -4.33 1.73 8.79
CA LEU A 96 -5.45 1.45 9.69
C LEU A 96 -6.77 1.39 8.90
N ALA A 97 -6.99 2.32 7.99
CA ALA A 97 -8.19 2.33 7.16
C ALA A 97 -8.28 1.06 6.32
N ALA A 98 -7.18 0.63 5.69
CA ALA A 98 -7.15 -0.58 4.88
C ALA A 98 -7.42 -1.84 5.71
N LEU A 99 -6.82 -1.94 6.89
CA LEU A 99 -7.00 -3.10 7.77
C LEU A 99 -8.43 -3.17 8.31
N LEU A 100 -9.02 -2.03 8.70
CA LEU A 100 -10.41 -2.00 9.14
C LEU A 100 -11.36 -2.35 8.01
N TRP A 101 -11.08 -1.89 6.80
CA TRP A 101 -11.87 -2.24 5.62
C TRP A 101 -11.80 -3.74 5.34
N ALA A 102 -10.61 -4.35 5.45
CA ALA A 102 -10.44 -5.79 5.28
C ALA A 102 -11.25 -6.58 6.31
N LEU A 103 -11.26 -6.12 7.56
CA LEU A 103 -12.05 -6.74 8.62
C LEU A 103 -13.55 -6.66 8.30
N ALA A 104 -14.00 -5.51 7.76
CA ALA A 104 -15.39 -5.32 7.38
C ALA A 104 -15.80 -6.24 6.22
N LEU A 105 -14.86 -6.60 5.32
CA LEU A 105 -15.14 -7.51 4.22
C LEU A 105 -15.31 -8.95 4.70
N ASN A 106 -14.33 -9.50 5.39
CA ASN A 106 -14.46 -10.76 6.11
C ASN A 106 -13.25 -11.02 6.99
N SER A 107 -13.45 -11.83 8.06
CA SER A 107 -12.40 -12.06 9.06
C SER A 107 -11.20 -12.85 8.53
N PRO A 108 -11.37 -13.95 7.76
CA PRO A 108 -10.21 -14.64 7.17
C PRO A 108 -9.38 -13.76 6.25
N PHE A 109 -10.04 -12.92 5.46
CA PHE A 109 -9.35 -11.97 4.59
C PHE A 109 -8.55 -10.95 5.42
N PHE A 110 -9.13 -10.49 6.53
CA PHE A 110 -8.43 -9.58 7.44
C PHE A 110 -7.14 -10.23 7.99
N LEU A 111 -7.21 -11.50 8.39
CA LEU A 111 -6.03 -12.18 8.91
C LEU A 111 -4.91 -12.28 7.86
N ILE A 112 -5.26 -12.62 6.64
CA ILE A 112 -4.29 -12.70 5.53
C ILE A 112 -3.69 -11.31 5.26
N THR A 113 -4.53 -10.28 5.24
CA THR A 113 -4.10 -8.90 5.00
C THR A 113 -3.19 -8.40 6.13
N ALA A 114 -3.52 -8.75 7.38
CA ALA A 114 -2.69 -8.37 8.52
C ALA A 114 -1.30 -9.00 8.44
N VAL A 115 -1.21 -10.27 8.05
CA VAL A 115 0.09 -10.94 7.86
C VAL A 115 0.85 -10.26 6.71
N TYR A 116 0.19 -9.98 5.61
CA TYR A 116 0.78 -9.29 4.47
C TYR A 116 1.35 -7.93 4.88
N PHE A 117 0.63 -7.21 5.74
CA PHE A 117 1.08 -5.91 6.25
C PHE A 117 2.27 -6.06 7.20
N MET A 118 2.22 -7.03 8.11
CA MET A 118 3.24 -7.18 9.15
C MET A 118 4.60 -7.61 8.60
N LEU A 119 4.63 -8.41 7.53
CA LEU A 119 5.89 -8.91 6.98
C LEU A 119 6.80 -7.78 6.48
N PRO A 120 6.35 -6.86 5.61
CA PRO A 120 7.22 -5.75 5.18
C PRO A 120 7.60 -4.82 6.31
N VAL A 121 6.68 -4.55 7.26
CA VAL A 121 6.97 -3.67 8.40
C VAL A 121 8.04 -4.29 9.28
N SER A 122 7.92 -5.58 9.60
CA SER A 122 8.91 -6.28 10.41
C SER A 122 10.27 -6.30 9.72
N TYR A 123 10.29 -6.55 8.42
CA TYR A 123 11.53 -6.55 7.64
C TYR A 123 12.19 -5.17 7.66
N SER A 124 11.43 -4.11 7.48
CA SER A 124 11.96 -2.74 7.50
C SER A 124 12.51 -2.35 8.86
N LEU A 125 11.86 -2.80 9.94
CA LEU A 125 12.32 -2.47 11.29
C LEU A 125 13.60 -3.22 11.69
N GLN A 126 13.86 -4.38 11.09
CA GLN A 126 15.06 -5.16 11.38
C GLN A 126 16.31 -4.64 10.64
N LEU A 127 16.10 -3.82 9.63
CA LEU A 127 17.20 -3.22 8.86
C LEU A 127 17.57 -1.86 9.43
#